data_a871d92cc051d01f337f654ecdb2d7bb
#
_entry.id   a871d92cc051d01f337f654ecdb2d7bb
#
_cell.length_a   1.000
_cell.length_b   1.000
_cell.length_c   1.000
_cell.angle_alpha   90.00
_cell.angle_beta   90.00
_cell.angle_gamma   90.00
#
_symmetry.space_group_name_H-M   'P 1'
#
loop_
_entity.id
_entity.type
_entity.pdbx_description
1 polymer ?
#
loop_
_entity_poly.entity_id
_entity_poly.type
_entity_poly.pdbx_seq_one_letter_code
_entity_poly.pdbx_strand_id
1 'polypeptide(L)'
;MFWDKISGLYDLFENVYNRKVYTGTGKKVAEYIDSQDQVLECACGTGAISIYIAQKCKKLIASDFSDGMLKQATKKCRHFNTVTFQKADITHLDFADASFDKVVAGNVIHLLPEPEKALAELKRVTKQGGTIIIPTYINKSKRSGTLAVKFIELLGANFKRQFDFESYKLFFADMGYSNIEYVVVDGRMPCALAIIKN
;
A
#
# COMPACT_ATOMS: atom_id res chain seq x y z
N MET A 1 -19.42 -3.44 3.09
CA MET A 1 -18.42 -2.34 3.10
C MET A 1 -18.23 -1.80 1.69
N PHE A 2 -17.78 -0.54 1.50
CA PHE A 2 -17.56 0.04 0.16
C PHE A 2 -16.59 -0.80 -0.69
N TRP A 3 -15.44 -1.13 -0.13
CA TRP A 3 -14.39 -1.90 -0.82
C TRP A 3 -14.83 -3.31 -1.24
N ASP A 4 -15.73 -3.96 -0.49
CA ASP A 4 -16.29 -5.26 -0.89
C ASP A 4 -17.11 -5.14 -2.18
N LYS A 5 -17.88 -4.05 -2.33
CA LYS A 5 -18.75 -3.84 -3.48
C LYS A 5 -18.00 -3.58 -4.78
N ILE A 6 -16.86 -2.87 -4.70
CA ILE A 6 -16.09 -2.47 -5.88
C ILE A 6 -14.92 -3.41 -6.20
N SER A 7 -14.61 -4.38 -5.33
CA SER A 7 -13.44 -5.25 -5.46
C SER A 7 -13.32 -5.94 -6.83
N GLY A 8 -14.46 -6.31 -7.44
CA GLY A 8 -14.47 -6.95 -8.77
C GLY A 8 -14.18 -5.99 -9.94
N LEU A 9 -14.41 -4.68 -9.78
CA LEU A 9 -14.21 -3.67 -10.82
C LEU A 9 -12.92 -2.86 -10.63
N TYR A 10 -12.34 -2.91 -9.43
CA TYR A 10 -11.19 -2.10 -9.07
C TYR A 10 -9.99 -2.33 -10.00
N ASP A 11 -9.62 -3.58 -10.21
CA ASP A 11 -8.50 -3.94 -11.11
C ASP A 11 -8.74 -3.51 -12.55
N LEU A 12 -9.97 -3.61 -13.04
CA LEU A 12 -10.33 -3.17 -14.39
C LEU A 12 -10.13 -1.67 -14.54
N PHE A 13 -10.62 -0.90 -13.56
CA PHE A 13 -10.45 0.54 -13.53
C PHE A 13 -8.96 0.94 -13.53
N GLU A 14 -8.17 0.38 -12.62
CA GLU A 14 -6.73 0.65 -12.49
C GLU A 14 -5.95 0.27 -13.75
N ASN A 15 -6.25 -0.91 -14.34
CA ASN A 15 -5.58 -1.37 -15.57
C ASN A 15 -5.94 -0.52 -16.79
N VAL A 16 -7.15 0.02 -16.88
CA VAL A 16 -7.56 0.86 -18.01
C VAL A 16 -7.06 2.30 -17.82
N TYR A 17 -7.20 2.84 -16.60
CA TYR A 17 -6.95 4.25 -16.36
C TYR A 17 -5.48 4.57 -16.04
N ASN A 18 -4.81 3.74 -15.23
CA ASN A 18 -3.49 4.04 -14.66
C ASN A 18 -2.49 2.86 -14.73
N ARG A 19 -2.62 2.00 -15.73
CA ARG A 19 -1.87 0.74 -15.86
C ARG A 19 -0.36 0.86 -15.61
N LYS A 20 0.27 1.92 -16.16
CA LYS A 20 1.72 2.15 -16.00
C LYS A 20 2.09 2.29 -14.52
N VAL A 21 1.33 3.07 -13.77
CA VAL A 21 1.58 3.31 -12.33
C VAL A 21 1.17 2.09 -11.52
N TYR A 22 0.01 1.50 -11.82
CA TYR A 22 -0.48 0.30 -11.14
C TYR A 22 0.53 -0.85 -11.16
N THR A 23 1.04 -1.19 -12.34
CA THR A 23 2.07 -2.25 -12.48
C THR A 23 3.46 -1.77 -12.05
N GLY A 24 3.79 -0.50 -12.30
CA GLY A 24 5.07 0.10 -11.95
C GLY A 24 5.31 0.18 -10.45
N THR A 25 4.27 0.49 -9.67
CA THR A 25 4.34 0.52 -8.21
C THR A 25 4.71 -0.84 -7.62
N GLY A 26 4.04 -1.92 -8.07
CA GLY A 26 4.38 -3.28 -7.61
C GLY A 26 5.80 -3.69 -7.95
N LYS A 27 6.26 -3.40 -9.18
CA LYS A 27 7.64 -3.65 -9.60
C LYS A 27 8.63 -2.86 -8.75
N LYS A 28 8.35 -1.58 -8.50
CA LYS A 28 9.22 -0.71 -7.70
C LYS A 28 9.31 -1.18 -6.24
N VAL A 29 8.20 -1.58 -5.62
CA VAL A 29 8.21 -2.19 -4.27
C VAL A 29 9.08 -3.45 -4.25
N ALA A 30 8.95 -4.31 -5.26
CA ALA A 30 9.72 -5.56 -5.35
C ALA A 30 11.24 -5.37 -5.49
N GLU A 31 11.73 -4.18 -5.87
CA GLU A 31 13.16 -3.87 -5.89
C GLU A 31 13.76 -3.79 -4.48
N TYR A 32 12.95 -3.55 -3.46
CA TYR A 32 13.36 -3.47 -2.05
C TYR A 32 13.16 -4.80 -1.28
N ILE A 33 12.71 -5.85 -1.97
CA ILE A 33 12.43 -7.17 -1.37
C ILE A 33 13.50 -8.17 -1.77
N ASP A 34 14.04 -8.87 -0.77
CA ASP A 34 15.04 -9.92 -0.94
C ASP A 34 14.43 -11.31 -0.75
N SER A 35 15.11 -12.33 -1.29
CA SER A 35 14.63 -13.73 -1.28
C SER A 35 14.53 -14.38 0.11
N GLN A 36 15.13 -13.77 1.12
CA GLN A 36 15.06 -14.25 2.51
C GLN A 36 14.08 -13.46 3.37
N ASP A 37 13.48 -12.40 2.83
CA ASP A 37 12.59 -11.52 3.59
C ASP A 37 11.28 -12.23 3.98
N GLN A 38 10.88 -12.02 5.23
CA GLN A 38 9.52 -12.19 5.70
C GLN A 38 8.81 -10.85 5.58
N VAL A 39 7.79 -10.81 4.74
CA VAL A 39 7.11 -9.57 4.36
C VAL A 39 5.68 -9.55 4.89
N LEU A 40 5.28 -8.43 5.47
CA LEU A 40 3.88 -8.10 5.72
C LEU A 40 3.42 -7.05 4.71
N GLU A 41 2.33 -7.30 4.01
CA GLU A 41 1.62 -6.30 3.22
C GLU A 41 0.28 -6.00 3.88
N CYS A 42 0.10 -4.76 4.36
CA CYS A 42 -1.14 -4.25 4.91
C CYS A 42 -1.96 -3.55 3.82
N ALA A 43 -3.29 -3.68 3.89
CA ALA A 43 -4.20 -3.14 2.89
C ALA A 43 -3.82 -3.60 1.46
N CYS A 44 -3.62 -4.91 1.28
CA CYS A 44 -3.15 -5.49 0.02
C CYS A 44 -4.17 -5.33 -1.14
N GLY A 45 -5.41 -4.94 -0.83
CA GLY A 45 -6.47 -4.77 -1.80
C GLY A 45 -6.69 -6.05 -2.62
N THR A 46 -6.71 -5.92 -3.92
CA THR A 46 -6.85 -7.04 -4.87
C THR A 46 -5.53 -7.78 -5.15
N GLY A 47 -4.46 -7.52 -4.40
CA GLY A 47 -3.15 -8.17 -4.57
C GLY A 47 -2.29 -7.57 -5.69
N ALA A 48 -2.48 -6.30 -6.00
CA ALA A 48 -1.75 -5.62 -7.08
C ALA A 48 -0.24 -5.53 -6.84
N ILE A 49 0.16 -5.31 -5.60
CA ILE A 49 1.56 -5.28 -5.18
C ILE A 49 2.00 -6.68 -4.74
N SER A 50 1.10 -7.44 -4.08
CA SER A 50 1.35 -8.80 -3.58
C SER A 50 1.96 -9.73 -4.62
N ILE A 51 1.48 -9.71 -5.88
CA ILE A 51 2.00 -10.58 -6.96
C ILE A 51 3.48 -10.33 -7.27
N TYR A 52 3.99 -9.11 -7.07
CA TYR A 52 5.40 -8.78 -7.29
C TYR A 52 6.25 -9.11 -6.08
N ILE A 53 5.74 -8.88 -4.86
CA ILE A 53 6.40 -9.27 -3.61
C ILE A 53 6.55 -10.79 -3.55
N ALA A 54 5.49 -11.53 -3.85
CA ALA A 54 5.45 -12.99 -3.79
C ALA A 54 6.49 -13.69 -4.69
N GLN A 55 6.92 -13.03 -5.77
CA GLN A 55 7.97 -13.53 -6.65
C GLN A 55 9.39 -13.40 -6.08
N LYS A 56 9.54 -12.57 -5.04
CA LYS A 56 10.85 -12.18 -4.49
C LYS A 56 11.10 -12.72 -3.10
N CYS A 57 10.12 -12.64 -2.21
CA CYS A 57 10.28 -12.90 -0.79
C CYS A 57 10.27 -14.40 -0.43
N LYS A 58 10.77 -14.69 0.77
CA LYS A 58 10.66 -16.02 1.38
C LYS A 58 9.22 -16.34 1.81
N LYS A 59 8.56 -15.34 2.39
CA LYS A 59 7.17 -15.47 2.88
C LYS A 59 6.49 -14.12 2.84
N LEU A 60 5.25 -14.09 2.36
CA LEU A 60 4.37 -12.92 2.39
C LEU A 60 3.12 -13.23 3.22
N ILE A 61 2.84 -12.39 4.19
CA ILE A 61 1.52 -12.28 4.78
C ILE A 61 0.88 -11.03 4.18
N ALA A 62 -0.19 -11.21 3.41
CA ALA A 62 -0.95 -10.11 2.80
C ALA A 62 -2.28 -9.95 3.52
N SER A 63 -2.54 -8.77 4.07
CA SER A 63 -3.73 -8.49 4.84
C SER A 63 -4.55 -7.35 4.28
N ASP A 64 -5.86 -7.44 4.45
CA ASP A 64 -6.80 -6.37 4.13
C ASP A 64 -7.99 -6.42 5.09
N PHE A 65 -8.67 -5.30 5.26
CA PHE A 65 -9.88 -5.23 6.08
C PHE A 65 -11.13 -5.75 5.34
N SER A 66 -11.12 -5.74 4.00
CA SER A 66 -12.22 -6.16 3.11
C SER A 66 -12.08 -7.62 2.70
N ASP A 67 -13.08 -8.43 3.03
CA ASP A 67 -13.15 -9.82 2.59
C ASP A 67 -13.28 -9.93 1.06
N GLY A 68 -13.96 -8.96 0.42
CA GLY A 68 -14.08 -8.88 -1.04
C GLY A 68 -12.73 -8.65 -1.72
N MET A 69 -11.87 -7.77 -1.15
CA MET A 69 -10.51 -7.54 -1.64
C MET A 69 -9.64 -8.79 -1.47
N LEU A 70 -9.64 -9.40 -0.28
CA LEU A 70 -8.89 -10.63 -0.02
C LEU A 70 -9.25 -11.77 -0.97
N LYS A 71 -10.54 -11.91 -1.31
CA LYS A 71 -11.00 -12.91 -2.29
C LYS A 71 -10.37 -12.71 -3.67
N GLN A 72 -10.27 -11.45 -4.14
CA GLN A 72 -9.63 -11.15 -5.43
C GLN A 72 -8.10 -11.35 -5.34
N ALA A 73 -7.47 -10.91 -4.25
CA ALA A 73 -6.04 -11.10 -4.02
C ALA A 73 -5.66 -12.59 -4.01
N THR A 74 -6.42 -13.42 -3.28
CA THR A 74 -6.22 -14.88 -3.24
C THR A 74 -6.31 -15.49 -4.63
N LYS A 75 -7.32 -15.09 -5.43
CA LYS A 75 -7.48 -15.55 -6.81
C LYS A 75 -6.29 -15.15 -7.69
N LYS A 76 -5.83 -13.90 -7.55
CA LYS A 76 -4.71 -13.34 -8.34
C LYS A 76 -3.39 -14.04 -8.00
N CYS A 77 -3.14 -14.30 -6.73
CA CYS A 77 -1.88 -14.87 -6.23
C CYS A 77 -1.90 -16.39 -6.04
N ARG A 78 -2.94 -17.10 -6.53
CA ARG A 78 -3.15 -18.55 -6.32
C ARG A 78 -1.98 -19.45 -6.73
N HIS A 79 -1.07 -18.96 -7.55
CA HIS A 79 0.10 -19.71 -8.04
C HIS A 79 1.33 -19.60 -7.12
N PHE A 80 1.26 -18.76 -6.08
CA PHE A 80 2.36 -18.54 -5.15
C PHE A 80 2.11 -19.27 -3.83
N ASN A 81 2.96 -20.24 -3.51
CA ASN A 81 2.91 -20.97 -2.22
C ASN A 81 3.52 -20.15 -1.06
N THR A 82 4.16 -19.02 -1.36
CA THR A 82 4.81 -18.13 -0.39
C THR A 82 3.83 -17.17 0.28
N VAL A 83 2.58 -17.07 -0.20
CA VAL A 83 1.61 -16.06 0.25
C VAL A 83 0.53 -16.65 1.13
N THR A 84 0.28 -16.00 2.25
CA THR A 84 -0.89 -16.23 3.11
C THR A 84 -1.74 -14.96 3.15
N PHE A 85 -3.06 -15.10 2.97
CA PHE A 85 -4.00 -13.97 3.07
C PHE A 85 -4.75 -14.04 4.38
N GLN A 86 -4.88 -12.89 5.07
CA GLN A 86 -5.68 -12.81 6.30
C GLN A 86 -6.34 -11.45 6.45
N LYS A 87 -7.45 -11.41 7.17
CA LYS A 87 -8.13 -10.17 7.53
C LYS A 87 -7.39 -9.50 8.67
N ALA A 88 -7.08 -8.20 8.53
CA ALA A 88 -6.47 -7.41 9.59
C ALA A 88 -6.84 -5.92 9.48
N ASP A 89 -6.84 -5.24 10.62
CA ASP A 89 -6.91 -3.79 10.72
C ASP A 89 -5.47 -3.26 10.86
N ILE A 90 -5.05 -2.42 9.94
CA ILE A 90 -3.70 -1.83 9.94
C ILE A 90 -3.41 -0.97 11.19
N THR A 91 -4.45 -0.51 11.89
CA THR A 91 -4.32 0.28 13.12
C THR A 91 -4.20 -0.59 14.38
N HIS A 92 -4.37 -1.91 14.24
CA HIS A 92 -4.24 -2.89 15.31
C HIS A 92 -3.86 -4.25 14.72
N LEU A 93 -2.55 -4.49 14.57
CA LEU A 93 -2.01 -5.70 13.95
C LEU A 93 -1.75 -6.79 15.00
N ASP A 94 -2.38 -7.94 14.82
CA ASP A 94 -2.17 -9.12 15.69
C ASP A 94 -0.89 -9.89 15.30
N PHE A 95 0.25 -9.19 15.40
CA PHE A 95 1.59 -9.74 15.21
C PHE A 95 2.50 -9.29 16.34
N ALA A 96 3.47 -10.12 16.68
CA ALA A 96 4.51 -9.75 17.65
C ALA A 96 5.39 -8.62 17.11
N ASP A 97 6.03 -7.88 18.02
CA ASP A 97 7.00 -6.84 17.67
C ASP A 97 8.14 -7.44 16.85
N ALA A 98 8.73 -6.65 15.96
CA ALA A 98 9.90 -7.02 15.17
C ALA A 98 9.78 -8.37 14.43
N SER A 99 8.62 -8.66 13.84
CA SER A 99 8.33 -9.93 13.17
C SER A 99 8.74 -9.96 11.70
N PHE A 100 8.78 -8.79 11.04
CA PHE A 100 8.95 -8.72 9.59
C PHE A 100 10.21 -7.95 9.18
N ASP A 101 10.87 -8.42 8.14
CA ASP A 101 12.02 -7.75 7.54
C ASP A 101 11.59 -6.53 6.71
N LYS A 102 10.44 -6.67 6.03
CA LYS A 102 9.81 -5.61 5.24
C LYS A 102 8.32 -5.52 5.56
N VAL A 103 7.83 -4.29 5.65
CA VAL A 103 6.40 -4.02 5.83
C VAL A 103 5.94 -3.05 4.74
N VAL A 104 4.88 -3.41 4.01
CA VAL A 104 4.34 -2.61 2.90
C VAL A 104 2.92 -2.17 3.23
N ALA A 105 2.58 -0.91 2.98
CA ALA A 105 1.24 -0.37 3.18
C ALA A 105 0.85 0.51 1.98
N GLY A 106 0.30 -0.13 0.93
CA GLY A 106 0.01 0.53 -0.35
C GLY A 106 -1.34 1.22 -0.40
N ASN A 107 -1.37 2.50 -0.78
CA ASN A 107 -2.57 3.29 -1.07
C ASN A 107 -3.61 3.30 0.05
N VAL A 108 -3.19 3.28 1.31
CA VAL A 108 -4.07 3.22 2.48
C VAL A 108 -3.95 4.43 3.40
N ILE A 109 -2.75 5.00 3.56
CA ILE A 109 -2.47 6.03 4.57
C ILE A 109 -3.36 7.28 4.43
N HIS A 110 -3.73 7.62 3.21
CA HIS A 110 -4.61 8.76 2.89
C HIS A 110 -6.10 8.50 3.17
N LEU A 111 -6.48 7.25 3.43
CA LEU A 111 -7.84 6.82 3.75
C LEU A 111 -8.10 6.80 5.27
N LEU A 112 -7.05 6.70 6.06
CA LEU A 112 -7.16 6.50 7.51
C LEU A 112 -7.51 7.83 8.23
N PRO A 113 -8.45 7.82 9.18
CA PRO A 113 -8.72 8.98 10.03
C PRO A 113 -7.53 9.26 10.97
N GLU A 114 -6.90 8.22 11.52
CA GLU A 114 -5.80 8.26 12.48
C GLU A 114 -4.58 7.49 11.91
N PRO A 115 -3.87 8.05 10.90
CA PRO A 115 -2.76 7.37 10.24
C PRO A 115 -1.55 7.14 11.16
N GLU A 116 -1.41 7.94 12.23
CA GLU A 116 -0.39 7.79 13.27
C GLU A 116 -0.46 6.43 13.97
N LYS A 117 -1.67 5.90 14.20
CA LYS A 117 -1.85 4.57 14.78
C LYS A 117 -1.34 3.49 13.83
N ALA A 118 -1.66 3.60 12.55
CA ALA A 118 -1.15 2.66 11.55
C ALA A 118 0.38 2.74 11.44
N LEU A 119 0.96 3.94 11.39
CA LEU A 119 2.41 4.13 11.34
C LEU A 119 3.13 3.52 12.55
N ALA A 120 2.53 3.68 13.75
CA ALA A 120 3.06 3.06 14.97
C ALA A 120 3.06 1.53 14.89
N GLU A 121 1.97 0.92 14.40
CA GLU A 121 1.85 -0.53 14.22
C GLU A 121 2.82 -1.06 13.16
N LEU A 122 2.91 -0.38 11.99
CA LEU A 122 3.88 -0.73 10.96
C LEU A 122 5.31 -0.71 11.51
N LYS A 123 5.65 0.33 12.29
CA LYS A 123 6.95 0.43 12.95
C LYS A 123 7.18 -0.69 13.97
N ARG A 124 6.19 -0.97 14.81
CA ARG A 124 6.27 -1.99 15.87
C ARG A 124 6.55 -3.38 15.30
N VAL A 125 5.85 -3.78 14.25
CA VAL A 125 5.98 -5.12 13.66
C VAL A 125 7.20 -5.26 12.75
N THR A 126 7.84 -4.14 12.36
CA THR A 126 9.06 -4.15 11.55
C THR A 126 10.29 -4.38 12.44
N LYS A 127 11.16 -5.31 12.06
CA LYS A 127 12.44 -5.55 12.74
C LYS A 127 13.32 -4.30 12.76
N GLN A 128 14.18 -4.18 13.75
CA GLN A 128 15.25 -3.18 13.74
C GLN A 128 16.13 -3.38 12.49
N GLY A 129 16.41 -2.30 11.77
CA GLY A 129 17.09 -2.35 10.47
C GLY A 129 16.23 -2.83 9.31
N GLY A 130 14.97 -3.22 9.58
CA GLY A 130 13.97 -3.53 8.56
C GLY A 130 13.54 -2.29 7.77
N THR A 131 12.61 -2.48 6.83
CA THR A 131 12.16 -1.38 5.96
C THR A 131 10.64 -1.34 5.87
N ILE A 132 10.08 -0.15 6.04
CA ILE A 132 8.67 0.14 5.80
C ILE A 132 8.55 0.84 4.46
N ILE A 133 7.65 0.39 3.59
CA ILE A 133 7.43 0.93 2.24
C ILE A 133 5.98 1.37 2.13
N ILE A 134 5.75 2.65 1.89
CA ILE A 134 4.39 3.22 1.84
C ILE A 134 4.15 3.85 0.46
N PRO A 135 3.65 3.10 -0.52
CA PRO A 135 3.17 3.67 -1.78
C PRO A 135 1.87 4.46 -1.57
N THR A 136 1.77 5.63 -2.17
CA THR A 136 0.55 6.46 -2.10
C THR A 136 0.36 7.23 -3.40
N TYR A 137 -0.84 7.19 -3.97
CA TYR A 137 -1.18 8.02 -5.12
C TYR A 137 -1.13 9.49 -4.72
N ILE A 138 -0.51 10.30 -5.58
CA ILE A 138 -0.35 11.74 -5.40
C ILE A 138 -0.93 12.52 -6.58
N ASN A 139 -1.35 13.74 -6.33
CA ASN A 139 -1.76 14.67 -7.37
C ASN A 139 -0.54 15.32 -8.04
N LYS A 140 -0.58 15.58 -9.35
CA LYS A 140 0.49 16.27 -10.07
C LYS A 140 0.64 17.75 -9.64
N SER A 141 -0.42 18.36 -9.13
CA SER A 141 -0.41 19.72 -8.58
C SER A 141 -1.56 19.91 -7.59
N LYS A 142 -1.45 20.91 -6.71
CA LYS A 142 -2.50 21.29 -5.74
C LYS A 142 -3.87 21.60 -6.39
N ARG A 143 -3.90 21.89 -7.70
CA ARG A 143 -5.14 22.23 -8.46
C ARG A 143 -5.76 21.06 -9.22
N SER A 144 -5.06 19.95 -9.37
CA SER A 144 -5.55 18.81 -10.16
C SER A 144 -6.23 17.76 -9.28
N GLY A 145 -7.37 18.11 -8.67
CA GLY A 145 -8.31 17.07 -8.25
C GLY A 145 -8.76 16.34 -9.53
N THR A 146 -8.16 15.18 -9.82
CA THR A 146 -8.45 14.45 -11.06
C THR A 146 -9.91 14.01 -11.08
N LEU A 147 -10.55 14.06 -12.25
CA LEU A 147 -11.90 13.50 -12.47
C LEU A 147 -12.02 12.08 -11.92
N ALA A 148 -10.92 11.32 -11.93
CA ALA A 148 -10.83 9.97 -11.36
C ALA A 148 -11.02 9.95 -9.83
N VAL A 149 -10.38 10.88 -9.09
CA VAL A 149 -10.58 10.99 -7.63
C VAL A 149 -12.03 11.31 -7.33
N LYS A 150 -12.61 12.28 -8.03
CA LYS A 150 -14.03 12.64 -7.89
C LYS A 150 -14.96 11.48 -8.23
N PHE A 151 -14.62 10.67 -9.25
CA PHE A 151 -15.40 9.49 -9.61
C PHE A 151 -15.34 8.42 -8.51
N ILE A 152 -14.16 8.16 -7.94
CA ILE A 152 -13.98 7.20 -6.85
C ILE A 152 -14.68 7.71 -5.56
N GLU A 153 -14.63 9.02 -5.29
CA GLU A 153 -15.39 9.66 -4.20
C GLU A 153 -16.91 9.54 -4.42
N LEU A 154 -17.37 9.73 -5.65
CA LEU A 154 -18.80 9.57 -6.01
C LEU A 154 -19.27 8.12 -5.81
N LEU A 155 -18.38 7.13 -6.00
CA LEU A 155 -18.65 5.73 -5.70
C LEU A 155 -18.63 5.42 -4.20
N GLY A 156 -18.27 6.39 -3.33
CA GLY A 156 -18.33 6.28 -1.87
C GLY A 156 -16.98 6.09 -1.16
N ALA A 157 -15.85 6.24 -1.86
CA ALA A 157 -14.56 6.31 -1.20
C ALA A 157 -14.45 7.65 -0.44
N ASN A 158 -14.08 7.57 0.82
CA ASN A 158 -13.94 8.75 1.68
C ASN A 158 -12.44 9.04 1.88
N PHE A 159 -11.85 9.80 0.96
CA PHE A 159 -10.47 10.24 1.09
C PHE A 159 -10.36 11.26 2.24
N LYS A 160 -9.65 10.89 3.30
CA LYS A 160 -9.39 11.79 4.44
C LYS A 160 -8.33 12.84 4.12
N ARG A 161 -7.39 12.48 3.23
CA ARG A 161 -6.29 13.34 2.77
C ARG A 161 -6.07 13.16 1.28
N GLN A 162 -5.64 14.22 0.62
CA GLN A 162 -5.12 14.16 -0.74
C GLN A 162 -3.72 14.77 -0.73
N PHE A 163 -2.75 14.03 -1.23
CA PHE A 163 -1.37 14.47 -1.27
C PHE A 163 -0.96 14.94 -2.67
N ASP A 164 -0.13 15.97 -2.73
CA ASP A 164 0.89 16.15 -3.75
C ASP A 164 2.24 15.66 -3.17
N PHE A 165 3.31 15.71 -3.96
CA PHE A 165 4.60 15.17 -3.52
C PHE A 165 5.17 15.90 -2.30
N GLU A 166 5.03 17.23 -2.24
CA GLU A 166 5.54 18.01 -1.12
C GLU A 166 4.72 17.80 0.16
N SER A 167 3.39 17.81 0.06
CA SER A 167 2.54 17.53 1.23
C SER A 167 2.67 16.08 1.73
N TYR A 168 3.03 15.14 0.85
CA TYR A 168 3.34 13.77 1.24
C TYR A 168 4.63 13.68 2.06
N LYS A 169 5.67 14.42 1.67
CA LYS A 169 6.92 14.52 2.46
C LYS A 169 6.69 15.20 3.81
N LEU A 170 5.97 16.32 3.80
CA LEU A 170 5.64 17.06 5.02
C LEU A 170 4.84 16.20 6.01
N PHE A 171 3.90 15.39 5.52
CA PHE A 171 3.12 14.48 6.37
C PHE A 171 4.02 13.56 7.21
N PHE A 172 5.08 12.98 6.64
CA PHE A 172 6.00 12.14 7.42
C PHE A 172 6.91 12.96 8.32
N ALA A 173 7.33 14.13 7.89
CA ALA A 173 8.14 15.03 8.73
C ALA A 173 7.37 15.47 9.98
N ASP A 174 6.10 15.83 9.84
CA ASP A 174 5.20 16.20 10.94
C ASP A 174 4.96 15.04 11.92
N MET A 175 5.03 13.79 11.41
CA MET A 175 4.95 12.57 12.23
C MET A 175 6.30 12.17 12.86
N GLY A 176 7.35 13.01 12.72
CA GLY A 176 8.65 12.79 13.32
C GLY A 176 9.57 11.82 12.57
N TYR A 177 9.22 11.46 11.32
CA TYR A 177 10.09 10.63 10.50
C TYR A 177 11.11 11.49 9.77
N SER A 178 12.37 11.06 9.79
CA SER A 178 13.50 11.67 9.09
C SER A 178 14.23 10.62 8.24
N ASN A 179 15.08 11.06 7.31
CA ASN A 179 15.89 10.18 6.47
C ASN A 179 15.08 9.19 5.63
N ILE A 180 13.98 9.66 5.05
CA ILE A 180 13.12 8.87 4.15
C ILE A 180 13.65 9.00 2.73
N GLU A 181 13.86 7.88 2.05
CA GLU A 181 14.03 7.84 0.61
C GLU A 181 12.65 7.93 -0.07
N TYR A 182 12.53 8.80 -1.06
CA TYR A 182 11.30 8.94 -1.83
C TYR A 182 11.53 8.59 -3.29
N VAL A 183 10.67 7.73 -3.83
CA VAL A 183 10.67 7.33 -5.24
C VAL A 183 9.31 7.61 -5.84
N VAL A 184 9.26 8.10 -7.08
CA VAL A 184 7.99 8.39 -7.78
C VAL A 184 7.86 7.51 -9.01
N VAL A 185 6.76 6.81 -9.11
CA VAL A 185 6.31 6.12 -10.33
C VAL A 185 5.39 7.07 -11.09
N ASP A 186 5.90 7.66 -12.17
CA ASP A 186 5.16 8.68 -12.93
C ASP A 186 4.12 8.07 -13.89
N GLY A 187 2.99 8.77 -14.01
CA GLY A 187 1.89 8.41 -14.89
C GLY A 187 0.72 9.40 -14.78
N ARG A 188 -0.49 8.96 -15.16
CA ARG A 188 -1.69 9.82 -15.05
C ARG A 188 -1.99 10.21 -13.62
N MET A 189 -1.95 9.25 -12.73
CA MET A 189 -2.06 9.41 -11.28
C MET A 189 -0.75 8.84 -10.69
N PRO A 190 0.29 9.68 -10.48
CA PRO A 190 1.58 9.21 -9.99
C PRO A 190 1.44 8.56 -8.61
N CYS A 191 2.37 7.64 -8.31
CA CYS A 191 2.48 7.05 -6.98
C CYS A 191 3.86 7.40 -6.39
N ALA A 192 3.85 8.04 -5.23
CA ALA A 192 5.06 8.26 -4.44
C ALA A 192 5.23 7.13 -3.41
N LEU A 193 6.43 6.59 -3.31
CA LEU A 193 6.80 5.60 -2.31
C LEU A 193 7.69 6.29 -1.27
N ALA A 194 7.30 6.20 -0.01
CA ALA A 194 8.18 6.53 1.12
C ALA A 194 8.85 5.24 1.61
N ILE A 195 10.17 5.22 1.62
CA ILE A 195 11.01 4.09 2.04
C ILE A 195 11.67 4.49 3.36
N ILE A 196 11.23 3.88 4.45
CA ILE A 196 11.60 4.23 5.82
C ILE A 196 12.41 3.09 6.41
N LYS A 197 13.61 3.37 6.91
CA LYS A 197 14.40 2.43 7.71
C LYS A 197 13.95 2.48 9.16
N ASN A 198 13.72 1.31 9.75
CA ASN A 198 13.27 1.18 11.15
C ASN A 198 14.46 1.04 12.11
#